data_28b89d3c36bf42b8848e1aa14c711479
#
_entry.id   28b89d3c36bf42b8848e1aa14c711479
#
_cell.length_a   1.000
_cell.length_b   1.000
_cell.length_c   1.000
_cell.angle_alpha   90.00
_cell.angle_beta   90.00
_cell.angle_gamma   90.00
#
_symmetry.space_group_name_H-M   'P 1'
#
loop_
_entity.id
_entity.type
_entity.pdbx_description
1 polymer ?
#
loop_
_entity_poly.entity_id
_entity_poly.type
_entity_poly.pdbx_seq_one_letter_code
_entity_poly.pdbx_strand_id
1 'polypeptide(L)'
;MKDERNLFVVGPYYSSSSEKQQFLRGIFDRTAPHYERIAKWGWFGTGEVYRRQAILRAGADSEMRVIDVASGTGAVARALMTILAGPDQLVCVEPSAGMIAESQKTVSAVHHQASADDMPVESETFDLLTMGFALRHVDNLDAAFQEFHRVLKPGGRALIMDVTRPGTAMGQFWFRLYFKHILPFLSLVSTGDRESHRLMKYYWDTMDQMIPREAVIEIFEDAGFRNVEHHVVAGCFSEYRAER
;
A
#
# COMPACT_ATOMS: atom_id res chain seq x y z
N MET A 1 20.71 -4.27 13.17
CA MET A 1 19.27 -4.55 13.02
C MET A 1 18.40 -3.29 12.80
N LYS A 2 18.58 -2.17 13.55
CA LYS A 2 17.80 -0.93 13.25
C LYS A 2 18.09 -0.30 11.87
N ASP A 3 19.25 -0.54 11.29
CA ASP A 3 19.65 0.04 9.99
C ASP A 3 19.00 -0.66 8.77
N GLU A 4 18.57 -1.91 8.92
CA GLU A 4 17.94 -2.67 7.83
C GLU A 4 16.47 -2.32 7.60
N ARG A 5 15.82 -1.66 8.56
CA ARG A 5 14.41 -1.27 8.51
C ARG A 5 14.13 -0.04 7.64
N ASN A 6 15.15 0.78 7.37
CA ASN A 6 15.01 2.07 6.69
C ASN A 6 15.75 2.18 5.34
N LEU A 7 16.38 1.11 4.87
CA LEU A 7 17.24 1.15 3.68
C LEU A 7 16.58 0.50 2.45
N PHE A 8 15.62 1.19 1.85
CA PHE A 8 15.20 0.91 0.49
C PHE A 8 15.89 1.83 -0.52
N VAL A 9 17.22 1.73 -0.62
CA VAL A 9 17.96 2.37 -1.70
C VAL A 9 18.05 1.40 -2.86
N VAL A 10 17.23 1.58 -3.88
CA VAL A 10 17.33 0.83 -5.14
C VAL A 10 18.27 1.59 -6.05
N GLY A 11 19.55 1.25 -5.99
CA GLY A 11 20.69 1.97 -6.57
C GLY A 11 20.56 2.53 -8.00
N PRO A 12 19.77 1.96 -8.93
CA PRO A 12 19.59 2.58 -10.25
C PRO A 12 18.60 3.75 -10.29
N TYR A 13 17.83 4.00 -9.22
CA TYR A 13 16.75 5.00 -9.22
C TYR A 13 17.03 6.21 -8.34
N TYR A 14 17.64 6.01 -7.18
CA TYR A 14 17.97 7.05 -6.20
C TYR A 14 19.05 6.58 -5.24
N SER A 15 19.79 7.53 -4.66
CA SER A 15 20.90 7.29 -3.73
C SER A 15 20.66 7.86 -2.33
N SER A 16 19.56 8.60 -2.14
CA SER A 16 19.18 9.19 -0.86
C SER A 16 17.66 9.15 -0.66
N SER A 17 17.21 9.35 0.59
CA SER A 17 15.79 9.40 0.94
C SER A 17 15.07 10.55 0.22
N SER A 18 15.69 11.74 0.14
CA SER A 18 15.11 12.88 -0.58
C SER A 18 14.97 12.63 -2.08
N GLU A 19 15.95 11.99 -2.70
CA GLU A 19 15.87 11.56 -4.11
C GLU A 19 14.79 10.50 -4.31
N LYS A 20 14.63 9.56 -3.37
CA LYS A 20 13.56 8.56 -3.39
C LYS A 20 12.19 9.23 -3.40
N GLN A 21 11.94 10.16 -2.48
CA GLN A 21 10.67 10.89 -2.41
C GLN A 21 10.37 11.65 -3.71
N GLN A 22 11.36 12.36 -4.24
CA GLN A 22 11.22 13.08 -5.50
C GLN A 22 10.95 12.15 -6.67
N PHE A 23 11.68 11.03 -6.77
CA PHE A 23 11.48 10.01 -7.79
C PHE A 23 10.07 9.40 -7.69
N LEU A 24 9.64 8.99 -6.49
CA LEU A 24 8.32 8.38 -6.27
C LEU A 24 7.19 9.34 -6.64
N ARG A 25 7.21 10.56 -6.11
CA ARG A 25 6.20 11.57 -6.47
C ARG A 25 6.16 11.76 -7.99
N GLY A 26 7.31 11.94 -8.64
CA GLY A 26 7.36 12.18 -10.07
C GLY A 26 6.87 10.99 -10.93
N ILE A 27 7.20 9.74 -10.57
CA ILE A 27 6.76 8.58 -11.35
C ILE A 27 5.29 8.29 -11.12
N PHE A 28 4.78 8.40 -9.88
CA PHE A 28 3.37 8.20 -9.56
C PHE A 28 2.49 9.29 -10.18
N ASP A 29 2.87 10.56 -10.10
CA ASP A 29 2.12 11.65 -10.73
C ASP A 29 1.99 11.44 -12.24
N ARG A 30 3.08 11.07 -12.93
CA ARG A 30 3.04 10.85 -14.39
C ARG A 30 2.27 9.61 -14.81
N THR A 31 2.29 8.56 -13.99
CA THR A 31 1.64 7.28 -14.33
C THR A 31 0.22 7.16 -13.79
N ALA A 32 -0.23 8.08 -12.93
CA ALA A 32 -1.55 8.06 -12.31
C ALA A 32 -2.70 7.83 -13.31
N PRO A 33 -2.78 8.49 -14.49
CA PRO A 33 -3.86 8.29 -15.45
C PRO A 33 -3.92 6.86 -16.02
N HIS A 34 -2.81 6.14 -15.97
CA HIS A 34 -2.70 4.78 -16.53
C HIS A 34 -2.72 3.69 -15.46
N TYR A 35 -2.54 4.09 -14.19
CA TYR A 35 -2.32 3.17 -13.07
C TYR A 35 -3.46 2.16 -12.89
N GLU A 36 -4.71 2.63 -12.93
CA GLU A 36 -5.88 1.75 -12.82
C GLU A 36 -5.94 0.70 -13.94
N ARG A 37 -5.57 1.09 -15.17
CA ARG A 37 -5.51 0.18 -16.30
C ARG A 37 -4.45 -0.90 -16.08
N ILE A 38 -3.27 -0.51 -15.60
CA ILE A 38 -2.18 -1.43 -15.28
C ILE A 38 -2.62 -2.40 -14.16
N ALA A 39 -3.20 -1.87 -13.09
CA ALA A 39 -3.70 -2.67 -11.97
C ALA A 39 -4.79 -3.65 -12.40
N LYS A 40 -5.75 -3.22 -13.20
CA LYS A 40 -6.84 -4.08 -13.70
C LYS A 40 -6.31 -5.21 -14.58
N TRP A 41 -5.42 -4.91 -15.52
CA TRP A 41 -4.81 -5.92 -16.39
C TRP A 41 -3.85 -6.83 -15.63
N GLY A 42 -3.05 -6.27 -14.73
CA GLY A 42 -2.08 -7.02 -13.95
C GLY A 42 -2.68 -8.00 -12.95
N TRP A 43 -3.90 -7.75 -12.49
CA TRP A 43 -4.59 -8.62 -11.53
C TRP A 43 -5.82 -9.32 -12.12
N PHE A 44 -6.02 -9.25 -13.43
CA PHE A 44 -7.17 -9.86 -14.12
C PHE A 44 -8.53 -9.51 -13.48
N GLY A 45 -8.64 -8.30 -12.90
CA GLY A 45 -9.83 -7.84 -12.20
C GLY A 45 -10.07 -8.42 -10.81
N THR A 46 -9.26 -9.37 -10.34
CA THR A 46 -9.45 -10.02 -9.03
C THR A 46 -9.04 -9.15 -7.84
N GLY A 47 -8.31 -8.09 -8.09
CA GLY A 47 -7.74 -7.23 -7.04
C GLY A 47 -8.80 -6.55 -6.16
N GLU A 48 -9.97 -6.19 -6.70
CA GLU A 48 -11.07 -5.59 -5.91
C GLU A 48 -11.68 -6.61 -4.94
N VAL A 49 -11.91 -7.84 -5.43
CA VAL A 49 -12.45 -8.92 -4.59
C VAL A 49 -11.49 -9.24 -3.44
N TYR A 50 -10.19 -9.33 -3.74
CA TYR A 50 -9.16 -9.57 -2.73
C TYR A 50 -9.17 -8.49 -1.65
N ARG A 51 -9.11 -7.19 -2.04
CA ARG A 51 -9.09 -6.07 -1.10
C ARG A 51 -10.33 -6.06 -0.21
N ARG A 52 -11.52 -6.21 -0.81
CA ARG A 52 -12.76 -6.27 -0.04
C ARG A 52 -12.76 -7.41 0.98
N GLN A 53 -12.30 -8.58 0.60
CA GLN A 53 -12.20 -9.72 1.52
C GLN A 53 -11.17 -9.50 2.63
N ALA A 54 -10.02 -8.91 2.32
CA ALA A 54 -9.00 -8.57 3.32
C ALA A 54 -9.55 -7.57 4.35
N ILE A 55 -10.25 -6.54 3.90
CA ILE A 55 -10.90 -5.53 4.75
C ILE A 55 -11.94 -6.18 5.66
N LEU A 56 -12.78 -7.08 5.13
CA LEU A 56 -13.77 -7.81 5.94
C LEU A 56 -13.09 -8.76 6.96
N ARG A 57 -11.99 -9.42 6.59
CA ARG A 57 -11.20 -10.24 7.53
C ARG A 57 -10.55 -9.41 8.65
N ALA A 58 -10.24 -8.14 8.39
CA ALA A 58 -9.80 -7.20 9.42
C ALA A 58 -10.95 -6.71 10.31
N GLY A 59 -12.19 -7.17 10.04
CA GLY A 59 -13.37 -6.90 10.82
C GLY A 59 -13.97 -5.52 10.57
N ALA A 60 -13.83 -4.98 9.36
CA ALA A 60 -14.51 -3.74 8.97
C ALA A 60 -16.02 -3.93 8.91
N ASP A 61 -16.74 -2.94 9.37
CA ASP A 61 -18.21 -2.85 9.32
C ASP A 61 -18.68 -1.46 8.87
N SER A 62 -19.99 -1.28 8.76
CA SER A 62 -20.61 -0.07 8.22
C SER A 62 -20.50 1.15 9.13
N GLU A 63 -20.22 0.98 10.41
CA GLU A 63 -20.23 2.05 11.41
C GLU A 63 -18.83 2.63 11.67
N MET A 64 -17.78 1.96 11.18
CA MET A 64 -16.40 2.33 11.42
C MET A 64 -16.01 3.62 10.71
N ARG A 65 -15.14 4.40 11.35
CA ARG A 65 -14.40 5.48 10.73
C ARG A 65 -13.02 4.97 10.29
N VAL A 66 -12.71 5.08 9.01
CA VAL A 66 -11.55 4.43 8.40
C VAL A 66 -10.61 5.45 7.77
N ILE A 67 -9.31 5.21 7.90
CA ILE A 67 -8.27 5.94 7.17
C ILE A 67 -7.53 4.99 6.22
N ASP A 68 -7.44 5.36 4.95
CA ASP A 68 -6.68 4.64 3.92
C ASP A 68 -5.40 5.40 3.61
N VAL A 69 -4.26 4.85 4.02
CA VAL A 69 -2.95 5.49 3.96
C VAL A 69 -2.19 5.02 2.74
N ALA A 70 -1.54 5.95 2.03
CA ALA A 70 -0.98 5.75 0.70
C ALA A 70 -2.04 5.18 -0.25
N SER A 71 -3.19 5.85 -0.27
CA SER A 71 -4.42 5.38 -0.94
C SER A 71 -4.29 5.28 -2.46
N GLY A 72 -3.28 5.92 -3.06
CA GLY A 72 -3.02 5.92 -4.49
C GLY A 72 -4.24 6.41 -5.28
N THR A 73 -4.62 5.68 -6.32
CA THR A 73 -5.81 5.94 -7.14
C THR A 73 -7.13 5.50 -6.47
N GLY A 74 -7.09 5.13 -5.17
CA GLY A 74 -8.27 4.80 -4.38
C GLY A 74 -8.76 3.36 -4.50
N ALA A 75 -7.90 2.41 -4.87
CA ALA A 75 -8.32 1.02 -5.06
C ALA A 75 -8.81 0.34 -3.75
N VAL A 76 -8.18 0.63 -2.61
CA VAL A 76 -8.62 0.16 -1.29
C VAL A 76 -9.82 0.98 -0.82
N ALA A 77 -9.78 2.30 -1.01
CA ALA A 77 -10.86 3.22 -0.68
C ALA A 77 -12.19 2.83 -1.37
N ARG A 78 -12.17 2.46 -2.67
CA ARG A 78 -13.37 1.95 -3.36
C ARG A 78 -13.93 0.68 -2.72
N ALA A 79 -13.06 -0.24 -2.30
CA ALA A 79 -13.52 -1.44 -1.60
C ALA A 79 -14.14 -1.10 -0.23
N LEU A 80 -13.56 -0.14 0.52
CA LEU A 80 -14.11 0.37 1.77
C LEU A 80 -15.49 1.01 1.56
N MET A 81 -15.68 1.82 0.53
CA MET A 81 -16.98 2.44 0.21
C MET A 81 -18.10 1.44 -0.06
N THR A 82 -17.79 0.18 -0.38
CA THR A 82 -18.81 -0.89 -0.50
C THR A 82 -19.24 -1.48 0.84
N ILE A 83 -18.57 -1.10 1.93
CA ILE A 83 -18.78 -1.62 3.29
C ILE A 83 -19.31 -0.53 4.21
N LEU A 84 -18.73 0.66 4.17
CA LEU A 84 -19.07 1.80 5.01
C LEU A 84 -20.44 2.35 4.67
N ALA A 85 -21.14 2.90 5.67
CA ALA A 85 -22.49 3.48 5.50
C ALA A 85 -22.47 4.81 4.71
N GLY A 86 -21.37 5.55 4.77
CA GLY A 86 -21.26 6.82 4.06
C GLY A 86 -19.83 7.30 3.80
N PRO A 87 -19.66 8.26 2.89
CA PRO A 87 -18.36 8.77 2.50
C PRO A 87 -17.64 9.56 3.62
N ASP A 88 -18.38 10.12 4.56
CA ASP A 88 -17.82 10.89 5.69
C ASP A 88 -17.03 10.03 6.68
N GLN A 89 -17.21 8.71 6.59
CA GLN A 89 -16.48 7.75 7.41
C GLN A 89 -15.08 7.42 6.86
N LEU A 90 -14.77 7.85 5.65
CA LEU A 90 -13.50 7.52 4.96
C LEU A 90 -12.62 8.76 4.79
N VAL A 91 -11.37 8.64 5.21
CA VAL A 91 -10.30 9.61 4.94
C VAL A 91 -9.20 8.91 4.16
N CYS A 92 -8.71 9.55 3.11
CA CYS A 92 -7.60 9.08 2.28
C CYS A 92 -6.38 9.98 2.48
N VAL A 93 -5.21 9.39 2.69
CA VAL A 93 -3.93 10.09 2.77
C VAL A 93 -3.02 9.58 1.66
N GLU A 94 -2.49 10.50 0.84
CA GLU A 94 -1.67 10.14 -0.33
C GLU A 94 -0.69 11.28 -0.64
N PRO A 95 0.62 11.04 -0.80
CA PRO A 95 1.61 12.09 -1.10
C PRO A 95 1.58 12.59 -2.56
N SER A 96 1.06 11.81 -3.52
CA SER A 96 1.02 12.16 -4.95
C SER A 96 -0.26 12.91 -5.30
N ALA A 97 -0.12 14.15 -5.75
CA ALA A 97 -1.26 14.95 -6.21
C ALA A 97 -1.95 14.33 -7.45
N GLY A 98 -1.18 13.70 -8.35
CA GLY A 98 -1.72 13.00 -9.50
C GLY A 98 -2.57 11.80 -9.12
N MET A 99 -2.13 11.01 -8.13
CA MET A 99 -2.90 9.88 -7.60
C MET A 99 -4.20 10.35 -6.92
N ILE A 100 -4.15 11.41 -6.11
CA ILE A 100 -5.34 12.02 -5.50
C ILE A 100 -6.34 12.45 -6.57
N ALA A 101 -5.88 13.13 -7.62
CA ALA A 101 -6.76 13.59 -8.70
C ALA A 101 -7.47 12.42 -9.42
N GLU A 102 -6.79 11.29 -9.59
CA GLU A 102 -7.44 10.08 -10.12
C GLU A 102 -8.40 9.43 -9.12
N SER A 103 -8.00 9.35 -7.84
CA SER A 103 -8.86 8.82 -6.78
C SER A 103 -10.19 9.58 -6.67
N GLN A 104 -10.14 10.91 -6.67
CA GLN A 104 -11.32 11.79 -6.55
C GLN A 104 -12.36 11.62 -7.67
N LYS A 105 -11.99 11.01 -8.79
CA LYS A 105 -12.96 10.69 -9.87
C LYS A 105 -13.94 9.58 -9.48
N THR A 106 -13.57 8.73 -8.52
CA THR A 106 -14.33 7.52 -8.18
C THR A 106 -14.55 7.32 -6.68
N VAL A 107 -13.83 8.06 -5.84
CA VAL A 107 -13.88 7.96 -4.37
C VAL A 107 -14.39 9.28 -3.79
N SER A 108 -15.58 9.23 -3.21
CA SER A 108 -16.17 10.35 -2.45
C SER A 108 -15.70 10.26 -1.00
N ALA A 109 -14.52 10.80 -0.70
CA ALA A 109 -13.93 10.83 0.64
C ALA A 109 -13.13 12.11 0.83
N VAL A 110 -12.75 12.42 2.06
CA VAL A 110 -11.76 13.48 2.33
C VAL A 110 -10.38 12.99 1.92
N HIS A 111 -9.67 13.77 1.12
CA HIS A 111 -8.31 13.47 0.69
C HIS A 111 -7.32 14.48 1.27
N HIS A 112 -6.29 13.99 1.94
CA HIS A 112 -5.15 14.79 2.41
C HIS A 112 -3.90 14.45 1.61
N GLN A 113 -3.24 15.49 1.09
CA GLN A 113 -1.93 15.31 0.47
C GLN A 113 -0.86 15.33 1.55
N ALA A 114 -0.48 14.14 2.03
CA ALA A 114 0.50 13.97 3.12
C ALA A 114 1.21 12.61 3.01
N SER A 115 2.31 12.46 3.74
CA SER A 115 3.03 11.19 3.88
C SER A 115 2.47 10.35 5.03
N ALA A 116 2.82 9.06 5.06
CA ALA A 116 2.34 8.11 6.06
C ALA A 116 2.91 8.37 7.47
N ASP A 117 4.01 9.11 7.56
CA ASP A 117 4.74 9.45 8.78
C ASP A 117 4.38 10.85 9.35
N ASP A 118 3.51 11.60 8.65
CA ASP A 118 3.04 12.93 9.10
C ASP A 118 1.64 13.19 8.51
N MET A 119 0.61 12.63 9.14
CA MET A 119 -0.77 12.72 8.67
C MET A 119 -1.52 13.87 9.35
N PRO A 120 -2.13 14.81 8.58
CA PRO A 120 -2.83 15.98 9.12
C PRO A 120 -4.24 15.61 9.65
N VAL A 121 -4.30 14.66 10.57
CA VAL A 121 -5.51 14.17 11.22
C VAL A 121 -5.31 14.08 12.73
N GLU A 122 -6.39 14.17 13.47
CA GLU A 122 -6.36 14.09 14.93
C GLU A 122 -6.02 12.68 15.41
N SER A 123 -5.41 12.60 16.61
CA SER A 123 -5.15 11.33 17.29
C SER A 123 -6.45 10.62 17.66
N GLU A 124 -6.40 9.31 17.79
CA GLU A 124 -7.50 8.47 18.32
C GLU A 124 -8.85 8.69 17.60
N THR A 125 -8.79 8.82 16.29
CA THR A 125 -9.97 9.19 15.48
C THR A 125 -10.56 8.01 14.73
N PHE A 126 -9.73 7.03 14.33
CA PHE A 126 -10.15 5.97 13.42
C PHE A 126 -10.26 4.61 14.10
N ASP A 127 -11.25 3.83 13.66
CA ASP A 127 -11.49 2.46 14.12
C ASP A 127 -10.65 1.46 13.33
N LEU A 128 -10.36 1.79 12.05
CA LEU A 128 -9.53 0.97 11.17
C LEU A 128 -8.59 1.87 10.34
N LEU A 129 -7.33 1.44 10.23
CA LEU A 129 -6.37 1.98 9.28
C LEU A 129 -6.08 0.91 8.23
N THR A 130 -6.08 1.30 6.96
CA THR A 130 -5.67 0.42 5.85
C THR A 130 -4.48 1.00 5.11
N MET A 131 -3.59 0.14 4.62
CA MET A 131 -2.55 0.47 3.65
C MET A 131 -2.43 -0.68 2.65
N GLY A 132 -2.54 -0.38 1.36
CA GLY A 132 -2.49 -1.39 0.31
C GLY A 132 -1.30 -1.25 -0.63
N PHE A 133 -0.34 -2.21 -0.60
CA PHE A 133 0.77 -2.35 -1.54
C PHE A 133 1.77 -1.17 -1.56
N ALA A 134 1.87 -0.44 -0.44
CA ALA A 134 2.67 0.77 -0.34
C ALA A 134 3.82 0.70 0.66
N LEU A 135 3.91 -0.36 1.48
CA LEU A 135 4.86 -0.45 2.60
C LEU A 135 6.31 -0.20 2.14
N ARG A 136 6.72 -0.75 1.01
CA ARG A 136 8.07 -0.58 0.42
C ARG A 136 8.38 0.84 -0.07
N HIS A 137 7.36 1.70 -0.17
CA HIS A 137 7.51 3.09 -0.61
C HIS A 137 7.64 4.07 0.55
N VAL A 138 7.31 3.64 1.76
CA VAL A 138 7.48 4.45 2.98
C VAL A 138 8.96 4.62 3.28
N ASP A 139 9.36 5.85 3.63
CA ASP A 139 10.77 6.17 3.87
C ASP A 139 11.23 5.84 5.29
N ASN A 140 10.38 6.16 6.27
CA ASN A 140 10.63 5.91 7.68
C ASN A 140 9.48 5.09 8.25
N LEU A 141 9.66 3.78 8.30
CA LEU A 141 8.64 2.86 8.79
C LEU A 141 8.37 3.01 10.28
N ASP A 142 9.41 3.23 11.09
CA ASP A 142 9.23 3.43 12.53
C ASP A 142 8.33 4.64 12.80
N ALA A 143 8.58 5.77 12.12
CA ALA A 143 7.73 6.96 12.25
C ALA A 143 6.32 6.74 11.70
N ALA A 144 6.18 6.08 10.56
CA ALA A 144 4.87 5.80 9.98
C ALA A 144 4.02 4.89 10.89
N PHE A 145 4.60 3.85 11.48
CA PHE A 145 3.86 2.96 12.37
C PHE A 145 3.51 3.62 13.71
N GLN A 146 4.35 4.51 14.22
CA GLN A 146 4.00 5.36 15.36
C GLN A 146 2.82 6.28 15.01
N GLU A 147 2.80 6.84 13.81
CA GLU A 147 1.71 7.67 13.31
C GLU A 147 0.42 6.84 13.11
N PHE A 148 0.53 5.60 12.63
CA PHE A 148 -0.60 4.66 12.53
C PHE A 148 -1.19 4.38 13.90
N HIS A 149 -0.33 4.14 14.90
CA HIS A 149 -0.77 3.96 16.28
C HIS A 149 -1.42 5.25 16.83
N ARG A 150 -0.88 6.43 16.56
CA ARG A 150 -1.42 7.70 17.04
C ARG A 150 -2.86 7.95 16.56
N VAL A 151 -3.14 7.72 15.28
CA VAL A 151 -4.44 8.06 14.65
C VAL A 151 -5.54 7.06 14.96
N LEU A 152 -5.20 5.82 15.30
CA LEU A 152 -6.17 4.80 15.68
C LEU A 152 -6.71 5.07 17.10
N LYS A 153 -7.97 4.76 17.34
CA LYS A 153 -8.56 4.72 18.70
C LYS A 153 -7.97 3.57 19.52
N PRO A 154 -8.01 3.62 20.86
CA PRO A 154 -7.77 2.43 21.66
C PRO A 154 -8.68 1.27 21.22
N GLY A 155 -8.09 0.10 20.93
CA GLY A 155 -8.78 -1.06 20.33
C GLY A 155 -9.02 -0.95 18.82
N GLY A 156 -8.59 0.15 18.18
CA GLY A 156 -8.59 0.28 16.73
C GLY A 156 -7.59 -0.65 16.05
N ARG A 157 -7.79 -0.95 14.78
CA ARG A 157 -7.05 -1.97 14.05
C ARG A 157 -6.31 -1.40 12.85
N ALA A 158 -5.13 -1.96 12.57
CA ALA A 158 -4.38 -1.72 11.35
C ALA A 158 -4.44 -2.94 10.43
N LEU A 159 -4.66 -2.72 9.13
CA LEU A 159 -4.54 -3.72 8.07
C LEU A 159 -3.55 -3.23 7.03
N ILE A 160 -2.41 -3.90 6.91
CA ILE A 160 -1.44 -3.64 5.86
C ILE A 160 -1.43 -4.83 4.89
N MET A 161 -1.71 -4.55 3.63
CA MET A 161 -1.67 -5.52 2.53
C MET A 161 -0.43 -5.25 1.68
N ASP A 162 0.36 -6.27 1.40
CA ASP A 162 1.46 -6.16 0.44
C ASP A 162 1.68 -7.49 -0.30
N VAL A 163 2.57 -7.47 -1.28
CA VAL A 163 2.98 -8.68 -2.00
C VAL A 163 4.04 -9.39 -1.18
N THR A 164 4.08 -10.71 -1.22
CA THR A 164 5.14 -11.52 -0.62
C THR A 164 5.69 -12.54 -1.60
N ARG A 165 6.93 -12.97 -1.39
CA ARG A 165 7.51 -14.02 -2.23
C ARG A 165 6.87 -15.37 -1.88
N PRO A 166 6.44 -16.16 -2.88
CA PRO A 166 5.97 -17.51 -2.64
C PRO A 166 7.02 -18.39 -1.96
N GLY A 167 6.58 -19.23 -1.02
CA GLY A 167 7.46 -20.13 -0.26
C GLY A 167 8.02 -21.31 -1.05
N THR A 168 7.53 -21.60 -2.27
CA THR A 168 7.96 -22.73 -3.08
C THR A 168 8.80 -22.29 -4.27
N ALA A 169 9.79 -23.09 -4.68
CA ALA A 169 10.65 -22.79 -5.83
C ALA A 169 9.83 -22.58 -7.13
N MET A 170 8.82 -23.40 -7.35
CA MET A 170 7.91 -23.26 -8.51
C MET A 170 7.12 -21.95 -8.45
N GLY A 171 6.59 -21.59 -7.27
CA GLY A 171 5.89 -20.32 -7.06
C GLY A 171 6.81 -19.13 -7.31
N GLN A 172 8.04 -19.18 -6.82
CA GLN A 172 9.05 -18.14 -7.05
C GLN A 172 9.41 -17.98 -8.53
N PHE A 173 9.51 -19.09 -9.27
CA PHE A 173 9.75 -19.06 -10.72
C PHE A 173 8.62 -18.33 -11.46
N TRP A 174 7.36 -18.68 -11.21
CA TRP A 174 6.21 -18.05 -11.84
C TRP A 174 6.03 -16.60 -11.40
N PHE A 175 6.25 -16.30 -10.12
CA PHE A 175 6.24 -14.96 -9.58
C PHE A 175 7.27 -14.06 -10.27
N ARG A 176 8.52 -14.54 -10.40
CA ARG A 176 9.58 -13.83 -11.12
C ARG A 176 9.24 -13.62 -12.59
N LEU A 177 8.77 -14.67 -13.28
CA LEU A 177 8.39 -14.57 -14.69
C LEU A 177 7.31 -13.52 -14.90
N TYR A 178 6.30 -13.52 -14.03
CA TYR A 178 5.17 -12.61 -14.12
C TYR A 178 5.58 -11.17 -13.84
N PHE A 179 6.12 -10.88 -12.66
CA PHE A 179 6.41 -9.51 -12.23
C PHE A 179 7.60 -8.88 -12.96
N LYS A 180 8.61 -9.68 -13.33
CA LYS A 180 9.80 -9.16 -14.00
C LYS A 180 9.63 -8.97 -15.51
N HIS A 181 8.80 -9.81 -16.16
CA HIS A 181 8.73 -9.84 -17.62
C HIS A 181 7.31 -9.59 -18.15
N ILE A 182 6.32 -10.32 -17.64
CA ILE A 182 4.96 -10.26 -18.20
C ILE A 182 4.29 -8.94 -17.85
N LEU A 183 4.26 -8.55 -16.59
CA LEU A 183 3.59 -7.34 -16.14
C LEU A 183 4.16 -6.05 -16.75
N PRO A 184 5.49 -5.83 -16.84
CA PRO A 184 6.05 -4.69 -17.54
C PRO A 184 5.70 -4.67 -19.04
N PHE A 185 5.67 -5.84 -19.69
CA PHE A 185 5.26 -5.95 -21.09
C PHE A 185 3.78 -5.62 -21.28
N LEU A 186 2.90 -6.18 -20.44
CA LEU A 186 1.46 -5.87 -20.46
C LEU A 186 1.20 -4.38 -20.19
N SER A 187 1.94 -3.79 -19.25
CA SER A 187 1.87 -2.35 -18.97
C SER A 187 2.17 -1.52 -20.23
N LEU A 188 3.26 -1.83 -20.93
CA LEU A 188 3.63 -1.13 -22.15
C LEU A 188 2.58 -1.28 -23.25
N VAL A 189 2.10 -2.50 -23.49
CA VAL A 189 1.11 -2.78 -24.53
C VAL A 189 -0.25 -2.15 -24.23
N SER A 190 -0.69 -2.19 -22.97
CA SER A 190 -2.01 -1.67 -22.57
C SER A 190 -2.07 -0.15 -22.50
N THR A 191 -0.94 0.51 -22.20
CA THR A 191 -0.90 1.97 -22.02
C THR A 191 -0.21 2.70 -23.17
N GLY A 192 0.71 2.05 -23.89
CA GLY A 192 1.61 2.67 -24.85
C GLY A 192 2.64 3.63 -24.20
N ASP A 193 2.69 3.66 -22.85
CA ASP A 193 3.47 4.63 -22.09
C ASP A 193 4.74 4.01 -21.51
N ARG A 194 5.90 4.64 -21.80
CA ARG A 194 7.19 4.18 -21.31
C ARG A 194 7.39 4.40 -19.81
N GLU A 195 6.77 5.41 -19.22
CA GLU A 195 6.86 5.66 -17.77
C GLU A 195 6.10 4.57 -16.99
N SER A 196 4.96 4.13 -17.50
CA SER A 196 4.22 2.97 -16.96
C SER A 196 5.06 1.68 -17.00
N HIS A 197 5.79 1.44 -18.09
CA HIS A 197 6.73 0.33 -18.17
C HIS A 197 7.86 0.46 -17.14
N ARG A 198 8.44 1.68 -16.99
CA ARG A 198 9.47 1.98 -16.01
C ARG A 198 8.99 1.75 -14.58
N LEU A 199 7.74 2.15 -14.28
CA LEU A 199 7.11 1.91 -12.98
C LEU A 199 7.01 0.41 -12.66
N MET A 200 6.62 -0.42 -13.64
CA MET A 200 6.52 -1.87 -13.40
C MET A 200 7.90 -2.54 -13.23
N LYS A 201 8.93 -2.03 -13.89
CA LYS A 201 10.31 -2.47 -13.62
C LYS A 201 10.76 -2.07 -12.21
N TYR A 202 10.50 -0.83 -11.81
CA TYR A 202 10.75 -0.36 -10.45
C TYR A 202 10.02 -1.23 -9.41
N TYR A 203 8.77 -1.62 -9.68
CA TYR A 203 8.01 -2.52 -8.79
C TYR A 203 8.71 -3.86 -8.62
N TRP A 204 9.22 -4.47 -9.71
CA TRP A 204 9.99 -5.69 -9.60
C TRP A 204 11.25 -5.50 -8.74
N ASP A 205 12.02 -4.46 -9.01
CA ASP A 205 13.29 -4.22 -8.32
C ASP A 205 13.08 -3.94 -6.82
N THR A 206 11.96 -3.29 -6.43
CA THR A 206 11.60 -3.09 -5.02
C THR A 206 11.01 -4.35 -4.37
N MET A 207 10.23 -5.15 -5.09
CA MET A 207 9.75 -6.44 -4.58
C MET A 207 10.88 -7.44 -4.34
N ASP A 208 11.99 -7.33 -5.06
CA ASP A 208 13.18 -8.15 -4.81
C ASP A 208 13.92 -7.79 -3.52
N GLN A 209 13.62 -6.63 -2.94
CA GLN A 209 14.25 -6.11 -1.72
C GLN A 209 13.23 -5.91 -0.57
N MET A 210 12.13 -6.68 -0.56
CA MET A 210 11.09 -6.54 0.48
C MET A 210 11.63 -6.81 1.88
N ILE A 211 11.10 -6.05 2.84
CA ILE A 211 11.36 -6.25 4.26
C ILE A 211 10.93 -7.66 4.66
N PRO A 212 11.74 -8.39 5.44
CA PRO A 212 11.34 -9.65 6.03
C PRO A 212 10.07 -9.49 6.88
N ARG A 213 9.21 -10.49 6.85
CA ARG A 213 7.98 -10.52 7.64
C ARG A 213 8.23 -10.22 9.12
N GLU A 214 9.27 -10.80 9.65
CA GLU A 214 9.67 -10.67 11.05
C GLU A 214 9.96 -9.21 11.42
N ALA A 215 10.64 -8.48 10.53
CA ALA A 215 10.94 -7.06 10.76
C ALA A 215 9.67 -6.19 10.71
N VAL A 216 8.67 -6.52 9.87
CA VAL A 216 7.38 -5.81 9.87
C VAL A 216 6.65 -6.04 11.19
N ILE A 217 6.65 -7.26 11.71
CA ILE A 217 6.04 -7.59 13.01
C ILE A 217 6.72 -6.81 14.14
N GLU A 218 8.06 -6.80 14.18
CA GLU A 218 8.84 -6.04 15.17
C GLU A 218 8.52 -4.53 15.13
N ILE A 219 8.34 -3.95 13.93
CA ILE A 219 7.98 -2.53 13.78
C ILE A 219 6.59 -2.26 14.38
N PHE A 220 5.62 -3.14 14.16
CA PHE A 220 4.31 -3.03 14.80
C PHE A 220 4.41 -3.06 16.35
N GLU A 221 5.16 -4.03 16.89
CA GLU A 221 5.34 -4.19 18.32
C GLU A 221 6.08 -3.00 18.93
N ASP A 222 7.16 -2.52 18.29
CA ASP A 222 7.92 -1.34 18.71
C ASP A 222 7.05 -0.06 18.71
N ALA A 223 6.07 0.04 17.80
CA ALA A 223 5.12 1.15 17.77
C ALA A 223 3.98 1.04 18.82
N GLY A 224 3.92 -0.07 19.57
CA GLY A 224 2.94 -0.29 20.64
C GLY A 224 1.71 -1.08 20.24
N PHE A 225 1.64 -1.63 19.04
CA PHE A 225 0.57 -2.53 18.61
C PHE A 225 0.64 -3.88 19.32
N ARG A 226 -0.51 -4.51 19.45
CA ARG A 226 -0.69 -5.84 20.06
C ARG A 226 -1.37 -6.78 19.07
N ASN A 227 -1.38 -8.07 19.37
CA ASN A 227 -2.08 -9.09 18.58
C ASN A 227 -1.68 -9.03 17.08
N VAL A 228 -0.37 -8.88 16.83
CA VAL A 228 0.15 -8.76 15.47
C VAL A 228 0.05 -10.12 14.77
N GLU A 229 -0.80 -10.19 13.76
CA GLU A 229 -1.01 -11.39 12.94
C GLU A 229 -0.49 -11.17 11.52
N HIS A 230 0.10 -12.21 10.96
CA HIS A 230 0.48 -12.24 9.54
C HIS A 230 -0.20 -13.40 8.83
N HIS A 231 -0.90 -13.10 7.76
CA HIS A 231 -1.59 -14.07 6.94
C HIS A 231 -1.14 -13.98 5.47
N VAL A 232 -0.97 -15.14 4.82
CA VAL A 232 -0.61 -15.20 3.39
C VAL A 232 -1.78 -15.77 2.60
N VAL A 233 -2.27 -15.00 1.64
CA VAL A 233 -3.36 -15.37 0.74
C VAL A 233 -2.79 -15.68 -0.63
N ALA A 234 -3.29 -16.75 -1.26
CA ALA A 234 -2.87 -17.21 -2.60
C ALA A 234 -1.34 -17.37 -2.77
N GLY A 235 -0.61 -17.54 -1.66
CA GLY A 235 0.84 -17.73 -1.65
C GLY A 235 1.69 -16.51 -2.03
N CYS A 236 1.07 -15.35 -2.32
CA CYS A 236 1.81 -14.16 -2.76
C CYS A 236 1.27 -12.83 -2.20
N PHE A 237 0.21 -12.83 -1.40
CA PHE A 237 -0.29 -11.64 -0.73
C PHE A 237 -0.11 -11.77 0.78
N SER A 238 0.57 -10.81 1.38
CA SER A 238 0.69 -10.67 2.83
C SER A 238 -0.38 -9.73 3.36
N GLU A 239 -1.04 -10.14 4.43
CA GLU A 239 -1.92 -9.32 5.25
C GLU A 239 -1.33 -9.28 6.66
N TYR A 240 -0.95 -8.10 7.11
CA TYR A 240 -0.58 -7.85 8.49
C TYR A 240 -1.75 -7.18 9.17
N ARG A 241 -2.18 -7.72 10.30
CA ARG A 241 -3.25 -7.17 11.14
C ARG A 241 -2.71 -6.97 12.54
N ALA A 242 -3.00 -5.83 13.13
CA ALA A 242 -2.58 -5.52 14.48
C ALA A 242 -3.62 -4.65 15.18
N GLU A 243 -3.64 -4.66 16.50
CA GLU A 243 -4.57 -3.93 17.36
C GLU A 243 -3.80 -2.89 18.19
N ARG A 244 -4.33 -1.68 18.28
CA ARG A 244 -3.80 -0.63 19.16
C ARG A 244 -4.17 -0.87 20.62
#